data_2201f650fb4b767f027713259f6bb00d
#
_entry.id   2201f650fb4b767f027713259f6bb00d
#
_cell.length_a   1.000
_cell.length_b   1.000
_cell.length_c   1.000
_cell.angle_alpha   90.00
_cell.angle_beta   90.00
_cell.angle_gamma   90.00
#
_symmetry.space_group_name_H-M   'P 1'
#
loop_
_entity.id
_entity.type
_entity.pdbx_description
1 polymer ?
#
loop_
_entity_poly.entity_id
_entity_poly.type
_entity_poly.pdbx_seq_one_letter_code
_entity_poly.pdbx_strand_id
1 'polypeptide(L)'
;TEKDLPMLKQVLPVEFSFTMLKGRGNYLCTRRLQRARQQAATLLTSSEMEELKRITEWAKETTDGSLSDFDITPDPKVWDLVNSERGLCSTKLCGHSSDIAKMGQTCFFQRARSRVLSADVLVLNHSLFFSLLEDNGGDDDEPNKDEGVLFKNDFVILDEAHNIGPVASRHMGLSVSSGQVQFNLQRLWNPKTGKGLLGLLREGKATRNVEDASAAMEQFFGELEAACDELNEEQAKTRKFGGNKVRAWKELRVRNAGLIDDTLTLPLQRV
;
A
#
# COMPACT_ATOMS: atom_id res chain seq x y z
N THR A 1 -18.01 9.64 11.96
CA THR A 1 -17.70 8.62 12.98
C THR A 1 -17.31 9.22 14.34
N GLU A 2 -16.55 10.29 14.40
CA GLU A 2 -16.19 10.96 15.67
C GLU A 2 -17.39 11.65 16.34
N LYS A 3 -18.41 12.01 15.56
CA LYS A 3 -19.62 12.66 16.01
C LYS A 3 -20.79 11.69 16.10
N ASP A 4 -21.00 10.91 15.05
CA ASP A 4 -22.23 10.12 14.88
C ASP A 4 -22.28 8.88 15.80
N LEU A 5 -21.18 8.13 15.95
CA LEU A 5 -21.15 6.98 16.84
C LEU A 5 -21.25 7.33 18.32
N PRO A 6 -20.59 8.40 18.84
CA PRO A 6 -20.86 8.89 20.19
C PRO A 6 -22.31 9.34 20.40
N MET A 7 -22.93 10.01 19.42
CA MET A 7 -24.36 10.37 19.50
C MET A 7 -25.24 9.12 19.53
N LEU A 8 -24.97 8.14 18.67
CA LEU A 8 -25.72 6.89 18.63
C LEU A 8 -25.65 6.15 19.99
N LYS A 9 -24.47 6.15 20.61
CA LYS A 9 -24.27 5.56 21.94
C LYS A 9 -25.09 6.22 23.05
N GLN A 10 -25.41 7.51 22.90
CA GLN A 10 -26.27 8.24 23.85
C GLN A 10 -27.77 7.94 23.68
N VAL A 11 -28.17 7.57 22.45
CA VAL A 11 -29.59 7.37 22.08
C VAL A 11 -30.01 5.90 22.24
N LEU A 12 -29.12 4.97 21.98
CA LEU A 12 -29.42 3.55 22.05
C LEU A 12 -29.39 3.06 23.52
N PRO A 13 -30.35 2.20 23.92
CA PRO A 13 -30.42 1.62 25.26
C PRO A 13 -29.40 0.47 25.45
N VAL A 14 -28.37 0.41 24.65
CA VAL A 14 -27.36 -0.65 24.66
C VAL A 14 -25.98 0.00 24.71
N GLU A 15 -25.15 -0.46 25.62
CA GLU A 15 -23.75 -0.09 25.65
C GLU A 15 -22.97 -0.89 24.59
N PHE A 16 -22.21 -0.20 23.76
CA PHE A 16 -21.31 -0.82 22.80
C PHE A 16 -20.01 -0.04 22.70
N SER A 17 -18.95 -0.73 22.40
CA SER A 17 -17.64 -0.15 22.08
C SER A 17 -17.46 -0.06 20.57
N PHE A 18 -16.76 0.96 20.12
CA PHE A 18 -16.43 1.08 18.71
C PHE A 18 -14.98 1.52 18.51
N THR A 19 -14.41 1.10 17.41
CA THR A 19 -13.08 1.55 16.98
C THR A 19 -13.02 1.75 15.48
N MET A 20 -12.13 2.64 15.06
CA MET A 20 -11.80 2.83 13.65
C MET A 20 -10.39 2.32 13.41
N LEU A 21 -10.23 1.45 12.41
CA LEU A 21 -8.92 1.05 11.92
C LEU A 21 -8.68 1.68 10.55
N LYS A 22 -7.55 2.35 10.40
CA LYS A 22 -7.09 2.96 9.14
C LYS A 22 -6.03 2.07 8.50
N GLY A 23 -5.80 2.23 7.21
CA GLY A 23 -4.70 1.55 6.52
C GLY A 23 -3.37 1.85 7.21
N ARG A 24 -2.48 0.87 7.22
CA ARG A 24 -1.18 0.91 7.92
C ARG A 24 -0.37 2.18 7.65
N GLY A 25 -0.27 2.62 6.39
CA GLY A 25 0.45 3.84 6.00
C GLY A 25 -0.09 5.14 6.60
N ASN A 26 -1.29 5.11 7.22
CA ASN A 26 -1.82 6.27 7.94
C ASN A 26 -1.25 6.42 9.36
N TYR A 27 -0.48 5.47 9.87
CA TYR A 27 0.07 5.54 11.22
C TYR A 27 1.56 5.83 11.20
N LEU A 28 1.98 6.69 12.12
CA LEU A 28 3.39 6.96 12.38
C LEU A 28 4.10 5.71 12.93
N CYS A 29 5.28 5.42 12.41
CA CYS A 29 6.20 4.46 12.97
C CYS A 29 7.31 5.17 13.75
N THR A 30 7.27 5.10 15.07
CA THR A 30 8.26 5.76 15.96
C THR A 30 9.69 5.32 15.66
N ARG A 31 9.87 4.05 15.27
CA ARG A 31 11.17 3.49 14.89
C ARG A 31 11.70 4.09 13.59
N ARG A 32 10.84 4.23 12.56
CA ARG A 32 11.23 4.87 11.30
C ARG A 32 11.48 6.37 11.50
N LEU A 33 10.68 7.03 12.33
CA LEU A 33 10.91 8.43 12.70
C LEU A 33 12.28 8.63 13.33
N GLN A 34 12.66 7.78 14.29
CA GLN A 34 13.98 7.83 14.92
C GLN A 34 15.09 7.63 13.88
N ARG A 35 14.96 6.67 12.98
CA ARG A 35 15.92 6.43 11.91
C ARG A 35 16.01 7.59 10.93
N ALA A 36 14.87 8.15 10.51
CA ALA A 36 14.83 9.31 9.62
C ALA A 36 15.53 10.53 10.25
N ARG A 37 15.34 10.76 11.54
CA ARG A 37 16.04 11.83 12.28
C ARG A 37 17.55 11.63 12.32
N GLN A 38 18.03 10.40 12.50
CA GLN A 38 19.47 10.10 12.50
C GLN A 38 20.12 10.32 11.13
N GLN A 39 19.36 10.13 10.06
CA GLN A 39 19.83 10.22 8.67
C GLN A 39 19.44 11.54 7.99
N ALA A 40 18.72 12.43 8.67
CA ALA A 40 18.14 13.65 8.10
C ALA A 40 19.18 14.52 7.38
N ALA A 41 20.32 14.76 7.99
CA ALA A 41 21.37 15.59 7.40
C ALA A 41 21.96 15.04 6.09
N THR A 42 21.83 13.73 5.85
CA THR A 42 22.41 13.07 4.68
C THR A 42 21.39 12.87 3.56
N LEU A 43 20.10 12.75 3.91
CA LEU A 43 19.06 12.31 2.98
C LEU A 43 18.05 13.38 2.62
N LEU A 44 17.92 14.44 3.44
CA LEU A 44 16.82 15.40 3.32
C LEU A 44 17.33 16.80 2.95
N THR A 45 16.51 17.50 2.18
CA THR A 45 16.67 18.94 1.91
C THR A 45 16.28 19.76 3.15
N SER A 46 16.60 21.05 3.16
CA SER A 46 16.26 21.93 4.29
C SER A 46 14.77 21.98 4.58
N SER A 47 13.91 22.03 3.54
CA SER A 47 12.45 22.04 3.70
C SER A 47 11.92 20.71 4.23
N GLU A 48 12.44 19.58 3.77
CA GLU A 48 12.07 18.24 4.26
C GLU A 48 12.53 18.03 5.71
N MET A 49 13.64 18.61 6.13
CA MET A 49 14.09 18.59 7.53
C MET A 49 13.16 19.40 8.45
N GLU A 50 12.66 20.55 7.99
CA GLU A 50 11.65 21.32 8.74
C GLU A 50 10.37 20.53 8.91
N GLU A 51 9.93 19.87 7.84
CA GLU A 51 8.76 19.00 7.87
C GLU A 51 8.96 17.80 8.82
N LEU A 52 10.11 17.14 8.78
CA LEU A 52 10.45 16.06 9.70
C LEU A 52 10.47 16.54 11.16
N LYS A 53 10.92 17.78 11.40
CA LYS A 53 10.87 18.39 12.72
C LYS A 53 9.43 18.60 13.18
N ARG A 54 8.56 19.12 12.31
CA ARG A 54 7.12 19.28 12.59
C ARG A 54 6.46 17.95 12.95
N ILE A 55 6.72 16.90 12.18
CA ILE A 55 6.24 15.54 12.48
C ILE A 55 6.78 15.06 13.84
N THR A 56 8.04 15.37 14.16
CA THR A 56 8.65 14.96 15.42
C THR A 56 8.02 15.65 16.63
N GLU A 57 7.65 16.91 16.53
CA GLU A 57 6.95 17.63 17.61
C GLU A 57 5.52 17.08 17.77
N TRP A 58 4.78 16.95 16.68
CA TRP A 58 3.46 16.34 16.70
C TRP A 58 3.47 14.92 17.29
N ALA A 59 4.51 14.12 17.03
CA ALA A 59 4.62 12.76 17.57
C ALA A 59 4.69 12.69 19.09
N LYS A 60 4.99 13.80 19.78
CA LYS A 60 4.98 13.89 21.25
C LYS A 60 3.59 14.15 21.83
N GLU A 61 2.72 14.76 21.03
CA GLU A 61 1.39 15.23 21.45
C GLU A 61 0.28 14.28 21.03
N THR A 62 0.45 13.62 19.85
CA THR A 62 -0.58 12.73 19.30
C THR A 62 -0.86 11.53 20.20
N THR A 63 -2.14 11.24 20.40
CA THR A 63 -2.61 10.03 21.11
C THR A 63 -2.90 8.90 20.14
N ASP A 64 -3.34 9.20 18.92
CA ASP A 64 -3.72 8.23 17.88
C ASP A 64 -2.55 7.87 16.96
N GLY A 65 -1.67 8.82 16.69
CA GLY A 65 -0.53 8.67 15.79
C GLY A 65 -0.92 8.47 14.34
N SER A 66 -2.13 8.84 13.97
CA SER A 66 -2.62 8.70 12.61
C SER A 66 -2.58 10.01 11.83
N LEU A 67 -2.38 9.91 10.52
CA LEU A 67 -2.30 11.04 9.60
C LEU A 67 -3.49 11.99 9.69
N SER A 68 -4.67 11.50 10.04
CA SER A 68 -5.87 12.34 10.20
C SER A 68 -5.91 13.17 11.48
N ASP A 69 -4.96 12.94 12.40
CA ASP A 69 -4.77 13.72 13.63
C ASP A 69 -3.86 14.94 13.40
N PHE A 70 -3.40 15.14 12.18
CA PHE A 70 -2.67 16.33 11.77
C PHE A 70 -3.61 17.46 11.34
N ASP A 71 -3.36 18.67 11.81
CA ASP A 71 -4.07 19.88 11.33
C ASP A 71 -3.77 20.16 9.85
N ILE A 72 -2.51 20.01 9.46
CA ILE A 72 -2.04 20.21 8.08
C ILE A 72 -1.34 18.94 7.63
N THR A 73 -1.86 18.29 6.60
CA THR A 73 -1.29 17.07 6.03
C THR A 73 0.19 17.26 5.70
N PRO A 74 1.08 16.38 6.19
CA PRO A 74 2.50 16.47 5.91
C PRO A 74 2.83 16.17 4.45
N ASP A 75 4.04 16.60 4.01
CA ASP A 75 4.54 16.24 2.68
C ASP A 75 4.57 14.71 2.53
N PRO A 76 3.93 14.15 1.49
CA PRO A 76 3.88 12.70 1.28
C PRO A 76 5.26 12.03 1.25
N LYS A 77 6.27 12.68 0.69
CA LYS A 77 7.64 12.13 0.62
C LYS A 77 8.25 11.98 2.01
N VAL A 78 8.04 12.97 2.88
CA VAL A 78 8.55 12.91 4.26
C VAL A 78 7.71 11.95 5.10
N TRP A 79 6.39 11.92 4.89
CA TRP A 79 5.52 10.96 5.56
C TRP A 79 5.86 9.52 5.21
N ASP A 80 6.19 9.21 3.96
CA ASP A 80 6.61 7.87 3.51
C ASP A 80 7.90 7.37 4.18
N LEU A 81 8.75 8.27 4.66
CA LEU A 81 9.94 7.89 5.42
C LEU A 81 9.62 7.45 6.86
N VAL A 82 8.52 7.90 7.41
CA VAL A 82 8.18 7.74 8.83
C VAL A 82 6.91 6.94 9.10
N ASN A 83 6.08 6.70 8.09
CA ASN A 83 4.85 5.92 8.24
C ASN A 83 5.12 4.43 8.55
N SER A 84 4.10 3.73 8.96
CA SER A 84 4.15 2.29 9.20
C SER A 84 4.07 1.52 7.89
N GLU A 85 5.01 0.60 7.63
CA GLU A 85 5.15 -0.12 6.37
C GLU A 85 4.99 -1.64 6.56
N ARG A 86 4.40 -2.31 5.56
CA ARG A 86 4.27 -3.78 5.54
C ARG A 86 5.66 -4.42 5.48
N GLY A 87 5.85 -5.54 6.19
CA GLY A 87 7.14 -6.23 6.28
C GLY A 87 8.10 -5.68 7.35
N LEU A 88 7.98 -4.39 7.71
CA LEU A 88 8.80 -3.79 8.77
C LEU A 88 8.08 -3.70 10.13
N CYS A 89 6.77 -3.91 10.16
CA CYS A 89 5.94 -3.82 11.35
C CYS A 89 5.27 -5.16 11.61
N SER A 90 5.68 -5.84 12.67
CA SER A 90 5.07 -7.07 13.16
C SER A 90 4.82 -6.99 14.66
N THR A 91 3.93 -7.84 15.18
CA THR A 91 3.67 -7.95 16.62
C THR A 91 4.94 -8.31 17.40
N LYS A 92 5.80 -9.15 16.81
CA LYS A 92 7.10 -9.53 17.40
C LYS A 92 8.05 -8.35 17.56
N LEU A 93 8.12 -7.45 16.56
CA LEU A 93 9.03 -6.30 16.55
C LEU A 93 8.48 -5.08 17.28
N CYS A 94 7.16 -4.90 17.29
CA CYS A 94 6.50 -3.67 17.74
C CYS A 94 5.33 -3.91 18.69
N GLY A 95 5.01 -5.16 19.05
CA GLY A 95 3.93 -5.50 19.99
C GLY A 95 4.29 -5.19 21.46
N HIS A 96 3.36 -5.46 22.36
CA HIS A 96 3.51 -5.17 23.79
C HIS A 96 4.72 -5.84 24.47
N SER A 97 5.17 -6.97 23.96
CA SER A 97 6.34 -7.71 24.47
C SER A 97 7.66 -7.35 23.77
N SER A 98 7.63 -6.44 22.81
CA SER A 98 8.80 -6.05 22.03
C SER A 98 9.77 -5.15 22.82
N ASP A 99 11.00 -5.03 22.33
CA ASP A 99 11.99 -4.12 22.92
C ASP A 99 11.57 -2.65 22.82
N ILE A 100 10.78 -2.29 21.79
CA ILE A 100 10.21 -0.95 21.65
C ILE A 100 9.26 -0.64 22.81
N ALA A 101 8.39 -1.61 23.17
CA ALA A 101 7.49 -1.45 24.29
C ALA A 101 8.23 -1.39 25.63
N LYS A 102 9.32 -2.18 25.80
CA LYS A 102 10.20 -2.11 26.98
C LYS A 102 10.91 -0.76 27.13
N MET A 103 11.16 -0.07 26.02
CA MET A 103 11.70 1.29 25.98
C MET A 103 10.63 2.38 26.22
N GLY A 104 9.40 2.01 26.54
CA GLY A 104 8.28 2.94 26.71
C GLY A 104 7.77 3.58 25.43
N GLN A 105 8.19 3.08 24.26
CA GLN A 105 7.73 3.60 22.98
C GLN A 105 6.47 2.85 22.53
N THR A 106 5.52 3.60 22.00
CA THR A 106 4.24 3.05 21.55
C THR A 106 4.27 2.84 20.03
N CYS A 107 3.89 1.64 19.56
CA CYS A 107 3.55 1.44 18.17
C CYS A 107 2.07 1.78 17.95
N PHE A 108 1.80 2.90 17.35
CA PHE A 108 0.44 3.39 17.10
C PHE A 108 -0.41 2.40 16.30
N PHE A 109 0.15 1.81 15.24
CA PHE A 109 -0.56 0.80 14.44
C PHE A 109 -0.92 -0.45 15.23
N GLN A 110 0.01 -1.02 16.01
CA GLN A 110 -0.27 -2.21 16.81
C GLN A 110 -1.30 -1.91 17.92
N ARG A 111 -1.23 -0.73 18.50
CA ARG A 111 -2.24 -0.28 19.47
C ARG A 111 -3.62 -0.10 18.84
N ALA A 112 -3.70 0.46 17.62
CA ALA A 112 -4.96 0.56 16.89
C ALA A 112 -5.51 -0.84 16.55
N ARG A 113 -4.65 -1.76 16.10
CA ARG A 113 -5.03 -3.14 15.79
C ARG A 113 -5.52 -3.92 17.02
N SER A 114 -4.88 -3.75 18.16
CA SER A 114 -5.31 -4.44 19.40
C SER A 114 -6.71 -4.00 19.87
N ARG A 115 -7.09 -2.74 19.63
CA ARG A 115 -8.44 -2.24 19.95
C ARG A 115 -9.55 -2.91 19.13
N VAL A 116 -9.23 -3.37 17.93
CA VAL A 116 -10.19 -4.05 17.04
C VAL A 116 -10.74 -5.31 17.71
N LEU A 117 -9.87 -6.07 18.38
CA LEU A 117 -10.26 -7.34 19.03
C LEU A 117 -11.20 -7.18 20.22
N SER A 118 -11.31 -5.97 20.78
CA SER A 118 -12.17 -5.65 21.92
C SER A 118 -13.36 -4.76 21.58
N ALA A 119 -13.54 -4.39 20.31
CA ALA A 119 -14.60 -3.52 19.87
C ALA A 119 -15.81 -4.31 19.37
N ASP A 120 -17.03 -3.86 19.75
CA ASP A 120 -18.27 -4.41 19.23
C ASP A 120 -18.59 -3.90 17.83
N VAL A 121 -18.12 -2.70 17.49
CA VAL A 121 -18.28 -2.08 16.16
C VAL A 121 -16.93 -1.65 15.61
N LEU A 122 -16.58 -2.18 14.44
CA LEU A 122 -15.38 -1.84 13.71
C LEU A 122 -15.70 -1.00 12.48
N VAL A 123 -15.11 0.19 12.40
CA VAL A 123 -15.26 1.07 11.23
C VAL A 123 -14.02 0.97 10.35
N LEU A 124 -14.23 0.63 9.07
CA LEU A 124 -13.20 0.48 8.06
C LEU A 124 -13.57 1.24 6.80
N ASN A 125 -12.59 1.64 6.00
CA ASN A 125 -12.87 1.94 4.61
C ASN A 125 -12.92 0.65 3.78
N HIS A 126 -13.57 0.68 2.61
CA HIS A 126 -13.74 -0.47 1.74
C HIS A 126 -12.41 -1.11 1.33
N SER A 127 -11.39 -0.31 1.03
CA SER A 127 -10.07 -0.81 0.64
C SER A 127 -9.42 -1.64 1.74
N LEU A 128 -9.48 -1.17 2.98
CA LEU A 128 -8.93 -1.90 4.12
C LEU A 128 -9.74 -3.17 4.42
N PHE A 129 -11.07 -3.10 4.29
CA PHE A 129 -11.95 -4.26 4.45
C PHE A 129 -11.56 -5.39 3.49
N PHE A 130 -11.42 -5.10 2.19
CA PHE A 130 -11.01 -6.11 1.21
C PHE A 130 -9.57 -6.60 1.41
N SER A 131 -8.63 -5.71 1.80
CA SER A 131 -7.26 -6.13 2.14
C SER A 131 -7.21 -7.10 3.33
N LEU A 132 -8.07 -6.91 4.32
CA LEU A 132 -8.16 -7.81 5.48
C LEU A 132 -8.84 -9.14 5.16
N LEU A 133 -9.72 -9.18 4.14
CA LEU A 133 -10.29 -10.42 3.63
C LEU A 133 -9.23 -11.27 2.90
N GLU A 134 -8.31 -10.63 2.16
CA GLU A 134 -7.21 -11.33 1.47
C GLU A 134 -6.18 -11.88 2.46
N ASP A 135 -5.81 -11.15 3.50
CA ASP A 135 -4.82 -11.58 4.50
C ASP A 135 -5.25 -12.85 5.29
N ASN A 136 -6.53 -13.24 5.22
CA ASN A 136 -7.00 -14.53 5.74
C ASN A 136 -6.54 -15.75 4.89
N GLY A 137 -5.83 -15.54 3.80
CA GLY A 137 -5.44 -16.53 2.77
C GLY A 137 -3.98 -16.96 2.73
N GLY A 138 -3.10 -16.56 3.66
CA GLY A 138 -1.82 -17.22 3.73
C GLY A 138 -0.55 -16.37 3.68
N ASP A 139 0.13 -16.35 4.77
CA ASP A 139 1.57 -16.58 4.84
C ASP A 139 1.72 -17.85 5.68
N ASP A 140 2.04 -18.97 5.03
CA ASP A 140 2.15 -20.32 5.63
C ASP A 140 3.34 -20.47 6.61
N ASP A 141 4.10 -19.42 6.89
CA ASP A 141 5.32 -19.46 7.68
C ASP A 141 5.21 -18.92 9.11
N GLU A 142 4.05 -18.48 9.59
CA GLU A 142 3.89 -18.18 11.01
C GLU A 142 2.98 -19.19 11.72
N PRO A 143 3.47 -19.90 12.76
CA PRO A 143 2.71 -20.91 13.50
C PRO A 143 1.63 -20.32 14.43
N ASN A 144 1.35 -19.04 14.35
CA ASN A 144 0.19 -18.37 14.95
C ASN A 144 -0.69 -17.85 13.82
N LYS A 145 -1.58 -18.72 13.32
CA LYS A 145 -2.82 -18.28 12.68
C LYS A 145 -3.62 -17.50 13.72
N ASP A 146 -3.21 -16.27 13.99
CA ASP A 146 -4.13 -15.31 14.55
C ASP A 146 -5.30 -15.25 13.58
N GLU A 147 -6.46 -15.71 14.06
CA GLU A 147 -7.73 -15.51 13.40
C GLU A 147 -7.74 -14.11 12.83
N GLY A 148 -8.03 -13.97 11.53
CA GLY A 148 -7.95 -12.68 10.86
C GLY A 148 -8.72 -11.63 11.65
N VAL A 149 -8.35 -10.37 11.49
CA VAL A 149 -8.98 -9.23 12.19
C VAL A 149 -10.50 -9.20 12.01
N LEU A 150 -11.03 -9.87 10.98
CA LEU A 150 -12.45 -10.00 10.68
C LEU A 150 -12.94 -11.40 11.09
N PHE A 151 -13.96 -11.46 11.93
CA PHE A 151 -14.55 -12.70 12.43
C PHE A 151 -15.55 -13.29 11.42
N LYS A 152 -15.61 -14.62 11.32
CA LYS A 152 -16.43 -15.32 10.31
C LYS A 152 -17.95 -15.11 10.43
N ASN A 153 -18.44 -14.71 11.60
CA ASN A 153 -19.87 -14.58 11.90
C ASN A 153 -20.31 -13.15 12.14
N ASP A 154 -19.51 -12.16 11.73
CA ASP A 154 -19.85 -10.77 11.92
C ASP A 154 -20.83 -10.27 10.86
N PHE A 155 -21.62 -9.28 11.27
CA PHE A 155 -22.45 -8.53 10.34
C PHE A 155 -21.62 -7.43 9.68
N VAL A 156 -21.84 -7.24 8.38
CA VAL A 156 -21.16 -6.19 7.61
C VAL A 156 -22.22 -5.21 7.11
N ILE A 157 -22.05 -3.94 7.45
CA ILE A 157 -22.84 -2.83 6.92
C ILE A 157 -21.98 -2.07 5.92
N LEU A 158 -22.40 -2.06 4.67
CA LEU A 158 -21.67 -1.41 3.59
C LEU A 158 -22.36 -0.09 3.25
N ASP A 159 -21.70 1.01 3.62
CA ASP A 159 -22.10 2.35 3.22
C ASP A 159 -21.57 2.65 1.80
N GLU A 160 -22.22 3.57 1.07
CA GLU A 160 -21.85 3.94 -0.31
C GLU A 160 -21.63 2.70 -1.21
N ALA A 161 -22.57 1.76 -1.16
CA ALA A 161 -22.47 0.43 -1.77
C ALA A 161 -22.11 0.45 -3.27
N HIS A 162 -22.37 1.54 -3.99
CA HIS A 162 -22.00 1.73 -5.39
C HIS A 162 -20.46 1.71 -5.63
N ASN A 163 -19.67 1.97 -4.60
CA ASN A 163 -18.21 1.95 -4.66
C ASN A 163 -17.59 0.56 -4.43
N ILE A 164 -18.37 -0.42 -3.97
CA ILE A 164 -17.87 -1.74 -3.59
C ILE A 164 -17.25 -2.47 -4.78
N GLY A 165 -17.95 -2.55 -5.92
CA GLY A 165 -17.47 -3.27 -7.10
C GLY A 165 -16.09 -2.80 -7.58
N PRO A 166 -15.90 -1.49 -7.85
CA PRO A 166 -14.59 -0.96 -8.25
C PRO A 166 -13.48 -1.16 -7.21
N VAL A 167 -13.80 -1.05 -5.92
CA VAL A 167 -12.80 -1.24 -4.86
C VAL A 167 -12.44 -2.72 -4.72
N ALA A 168 -13.44 -3.62 -4.67
CA ALA A 168 -13.21 -5.05 -4.61
C ALA A 168 -12.36 -5.56 -5.78
N SER A 169 -12.66 -5.10 -7.00
CA SER A 169 -11.90 -5.48 -8.20
C SER A 169 -10.41 -5.11 -8.12
N ARG A 170 -10.06 -4.02 -7.45
CA ARG A 170 -8.66 -3.62 -7.24
C ARG A 170 -7.93 -4.48 -6.21
N HIS A 171 -8.65 -4.99 -5.22
CA HIS A 171 -8.06 -5.77 -4.13
C HIS A 171 -8.09 -7.27 -4.39
N MET A 172 -9.12 -7.78 -5.05
CA MET A 172 -9.28 -9.21 -5.34
C MET A 172 -8.64 -9.62 -6.68
N GLY A 173 -8.11 -8.68 -7.44
CA GLY A 173 -7.45 -8.90 -8.72
C GLY A 173 -5.92 -8.83 -8.61
N LEU A 174 -5.23 -9.55 -9.48
CA LEU A 174 -3.79 -9.36 -9.66
C LEU A 174 -3.55 -8.04 -10.39
N SER A 175 -2.68 -7.20 -9.84
CA SER A 175 -2.27 -5.94 -10.45
C SER A 175 -0.77 -5.92 -10.64
N VAL A 176 -0.33 -5.70 -11.86
CA VAL A 176 1.08 -5.54 -12.22
C VAL A 176 1.25 -4.24 -13.00
N SER A 177 2.24 -3.43 -12.62
CA SER A 177 2.62 -2.24 -13.38
C SER A 177 4.04 -2.35 -13.91
N SER A 178 4.30 -1.72 -15.06
CA SER A 178 5.65 -1.64 -15.66
C SER A 178 6.66 -1.08 -14.65
N GLY A 179 6.29 0.00 -13.93
CA GLY A 179 7.15 0.61 -12.93
C GLY A 179 7.50 -0.32 -11.76
N GLN A 180 6.56 -1.17 -11.33
CA GLN A 180 6.79 -2.13 -10.24
C GLN A 180 7.74 -3.25 -10.68
N VAL A 181 7.56 -3.78 -11.89
CA VAL A 181 8.48 -4.80 -12.44
C VAL A 181 9.86 -4.21 -12.63
N GLN A 182 9.96 -3.03 -13.23
CA GLN A 182 11.23 -2.32 -13.43
C GLN A 182 11.96 -2.05 -12.11
N PHE A 183 11.25 -1.59 -11.08
CA PHE A 183 11.82 -1.36 -9.76
C PHE A 183 12.42 -2.64 -9.16
N ASN A 184 11.71 -3.76 -9.27
CA ASN A 184 12.19 -5.05 -8.76
C ASN A 184 13.43 -5.54 -9.53
N LEU A 185 13.43 -5.45 -10.86
CA LEU A 185 14.59 -5.81 -11.68
C LEU A 185 15.80 -4.92 -11.38
N GLN A 186 15.62 -3.61 -11.21
CA GLN A 186 16.69 -2.68 -10.84
C GLN A 186 17.28 -2.92 -9.45
N ARG A 187 16.51 -3.49 -8.51
CA ARG A 187 17.05 -3.92 -7.21
C ARG A 187 17.97 -5.12 -7.35
N LEU A 188 17.70 -6.01 -8.30
CA LEU A 188 18.60 -7.13 -8.62
C LEU A 188 19.85 -6.62 -9.35
N TRP A 189 19.66 -5.84 -10.41
CA TRP A 189 20.76 -5.24 -11.17
C TRP A 189 20.30 -3.98 -11.91
N ASN A 190 21.04 -2.88 -11.71
CA ASN A 190 20.81 -1.64 -12.45
C ASN A 190 22.01 -1.37 -13.37
N PRO A 191 21.87 -1.55 -14.70
CA PRO A 191 22.97 -1.40 -15.63
C PRO A 191 23.52 0.04 -15.72
N LYS A 192 22.67 1.06 -15.45
CA LYS A 192 23.08 2.48 -15.49
C LYS A 192 24.02 2.85 -14.37
N THR A 193 23.85 2.25 -13.19
CA THR A 193 24.63 2.58 -12.00
C THR A 193 25.64 1.50 -11.63
N GLY A 194 25.55 0.31 -12.26
CA GLY A 194 26.38 -0.85 -11.92
C GLY A 194 26.13 -1.36 -10.50
N LYS A 195 24.94 -1.07 -9.90
CA LYS A 195 24.58 -1.44 -8.54
C LYS A 195 23.39 -2.39 -8.52
N GLY A 196 23.28 -3.16 -7.46
CA GLY A 196 22.21 -4.12 -7.20
C GLY A 196 22.72 -5.34 -6.45
N LEU A 197 21.82 -6.24 -6.08
CA LEU A 197 22.16 -7.46 -5.33
C LEU A 197 23.16 -8.32 -6.09
N LEU A 198 22.98 -8.50 -7.40
CA LEU A 198 23.86 -9.31 -8.25
C LEU A 198 25.26 -8.71 -8.42
N GLY A 199 25.38 -7.38 -8.31
CA GLY A 199 26.70 -6.72 -8.26
C GLY A 199 27.54 -7.13 -7.05
N LEU A 200 26.89 -7.39 -5.93
CA LEU A 200 27.56 -7.89 -4.72
C LEU A 200 27.99 -9.36 -4.87
N LEU A 201 27.20 -10.15 -5.58
CA LEU A 201 27.43 -11.59 -5.78
C LEU A 201 28.41 -11.89 -6.93
N ARG A 202 28.75 -10.90 -7.74
CA ARG A 202 29.62 -11.02 -8.95
C ARG A 202 29.12 -12.05 -10.00
N GLU A 203 27.80 -12.20 -10.11
CA GLU A 203 27.14 -13.17 -10.99
C GLU A 203 26.87 -12.56 -12.38
N GLY A 204 27.87 -12.57 -13.25
CA GLY A 204 27.79 -11.94 -14.59
C GLY A 204 26.75 -12.55 -15.53
N LYS A 205 26.39 -13.82 -15.38
CA LYS A 205 25.31 -14.46 -16.16
C LYS A 205 23.94 -13.99 -15.69
N ALA A 206 23.74 -13.89 -14.39
CA ALA A 206 22.50 -13.44 -13.80
C ALA A 206 22.24 -11.94 -14.12
N THR A 207 23.27 -11.10 -14.17
CA THR A 207 23.12 -9.68 -14.60
C THR A 207 22.59 -9.56 -16.01
N ARG A 208 23.08 -10.39 -16.96
CA ARG A 208 22.57 -10.41 -18.34
C ARG A 208 21.10 -10.85 -18.40
N ASN A 209 20.73 -11.88 -17.65
CA ASN A 209 19.33 -12.31 -17.58
C ASN A 209 18.40 -11.18 -17.11
N VAL A 210 18.84 -10.38 -16.12
CA VAL A 210 18.07 -9.23 -15.64
C VAL A 210 17.99 -8.13 -16.70
N GLU A 211 19.05 -7.88 -17.46
CA GLU A 211 19.05 -6.91 -18.57
C GLU A 211 18.11 -7.36 -19.70
N ASP A 212 18.16 -8.64 -20.07
CA ASP A 212 17.26 -9.24 -21.07
C ASP A 212 15.79 -9.17 -20.63
N ALA A 213 15.51 -9.48 -19.34
CA ALA A 213 14.18 -9.38 -18.78
C ALA A 213 13.68 -7.92 -18.72
N SER A 214 14.57 -6.96 -18.45
CA SER A 214 14.24 -5.54 -18.44
C SER A 214 13.88 -5.04 -19.85
N ALA A 215 14.65 -5.43 -20.85
CA ALA A 215 14.37 -5.09 -22.25
C ALA A 215 13.05 -5.72 -22.73
N ALA A 216 12.82 -7.01 -22.43
CA ALA A 216 11.58 -7.69 -22.77
C ALA A 216 10.35 -7.05 -22.08
N MET A 217 10.50 -6.60 -20.86
CA MET A 217 9.47 -5.88 -20.12
C MET A 217 9.12 -4.54 -20.79
N GLU A 218 10.13 -3.74 -21.15
CA GLU A 218 9.91 -2.47 -21.84
C GLU A 218 9.20 -2.69 -23.19
N GLN A 219 9.61 -3.70 -23.95
CA GLN A 219 8.97 -4.07 -25.19
C GLN A 219 7.53 -4.47 -24.99
N PHE A 220 7.25 -5.41 -24.07
CA PHE A 220 5.91 -5.91 -23.79
C PHE A 220 4.93 -4.80 -23.40
N PHE A 221 5.32 -3.92 -22.45
CA PHE A 221 4.45 -2.82 -22.04
C PHE A 221 4.30 -1.75 -23.14
N GLY A 222 5.31 -1.53 -23.97
CA GLY A 222 5.21 -0.66 -25.14
C GLY A 222 4.22 -1.20 -26.18
N GLU A 223 4.28 -2.50 -26.50
CA GLU A 223 3.33 -3.16 -27.39
C GLU A 223 1.90 -3.13 -26.83
N LEU A 224 1.75 -3.35 -25.51
CA LEU A 224 0.46 -3.24 -24.82
C LEU A 224 -0.11 -1.83 -24.94
N GLU A 225 0.70 -0.81 -24.71
CA GLU A 225 0.28 0.59 -24.84
C GLU A 225 -0.15 0.93 -26.25
N ALA A 226 0.63 0.51 -27.27
CA ALA A 226 0.31 0.71 -28.68
C ALA A 226 -1.01 0.01 -29.07
N ALA A 227 -1.22 -1.24 -28.67
CA ALA A 227 -2.45 -1.98 -28.92
C ALA A 227 -3.67 -1.32 -28.23
N CYS A 228 -3.48 -0.80 -27.00
CA CYS A 228 -4.51 -0.05 -26.31
C CYS A 228 -4.85 1.27 -27.02
N ASP A 229 -3.87 1.96 -27.58
CA ASP A 229 -4.10 3.18 -28.35
C ASP A 229 -4.88 2.91 -29.63
N GLU A 230 -4.53 1.87 -30.37
CA GLU A 230 -5.21 1.45 -31.59
C GLU A 230 -6.69 1.11 -31.31
N LEU A 231 -6.95 0.30 -30.29
CA LEU A 231 -8.33 -0.04 -29.87
C LEU A 231 -9.15 1.18 -29.43
N ASN A 232 -8.52 2.17 -28.80
CA ASN A 232 -9.19 3.42 -28.44
C ASN A 232 -9.54 4.26 -29.68
N GLU A 233 -8.68 4.30 -30.68
CA GLU A 233 -8.94 5.01 -31.93
C GLU A 233 -10.10 4.37 -32.70
N GLU A 234 -10.16 3.04 -32.74
CA GLU A 234 -11.28 2.32 -33.33
C GLU A 234 -12.61 2.60 -32.62
N GLN A 235 -12.61 2.59 -31.28
CA GLN A 235 -13.79 2.92 -30.49
C GLN A 235 -14.21 4.39 -30.63
N ALA A 236 -13.26 5.32 -30.82
CA ALA A 236 -13.55 6.72 -31.08
C ALA A 236 -14.16 6.96 -32.46
N LYS A 237 -13.76 6.19 -33.48
CA LYS A 237 -14.34 6.24 -34.83
C LYS A 237 -15.80 5.72 -34.87
N THR A 238 -16.14 4.78 -33.98
CA THR A 238 -17.50 4.23 -33.88
C THR A 238 -18.45 5.10 -33.05
N ARG A 239 -17.95 5.95 -32.16
CA ARG A 239 -18.74 6.93 -31.41
C ARG A 239 -18.92 8.22 -32.19
N LYS A 240 -19.91 8.28 -33.06
CA LYS A 240 -20.39 9.52 -33.68
C LYS A 240 -21.11 10.38 -32.63
N PHE A 241 -20.41 11.12 -31.80
CA PHE A 241 -20.95 12.30 -31.13
C PHE A 241 -19.82 13.16 -30.57
N GLY A 242 -19.84 14.45 -30.92
CA GLY A 242 -18.84 15.44 -30.55
C GLY A 242 -18.83 15.71 -29.05
N GLY A 243 -17.65 15.90 -28.52
CA GLY A 243 -17.43 16.36 -27.15
C GLY A 243 -15.93 16.47 -26.89
N ASN A 244 -15.54 17.60 -26.31
CA ASN A 244 -14.21 17.99 -25.91
C ASN A 244 -13.25 16.84 -25.64
N LYS A 245 -12.00 16.95 -26.11
CA LYS A 245 -10.85 16.12 -25.75
C LYS A 245 -10.59 16.23 -24.24
N VAL A 246 -11.35 15.51 -23.46
CA VAL A 246 -11.00 15.21 -22.07
C VAL A 246 -9.89 14.16 -22.15
N ARG A 247 -8.76 14.37 -21.48
CA ARG A 247 -7.77 13.34 -21.19
C ARG A 247 -8.47 12.28 -20.34
N ALA A 248 -9.17 11.35 -21.00
CA ALA A 248 -9.71 10.19 -20.32
C ALA A 248 -8.52 9.30 -19.94
N TRP A 249 -8.43 8.91 -18.69
CA TRP A 249 -7.67 7.74 -18.27
C TRP A 249 -8.17 6.58 -19.10
N LYS A 250 -7.27 5.98 -19.88
CA LYS A 250 -7.65 4.90 -20.78
C LYS A 250 -7.75 3.62 -19.96
N GLU A 251 -8.95 3.29 -19.54
CA GLU A 251 -9.25 1.97 -19.01
C GLU A 251 -9.76 1.11 -20.17
N LEU A 252 -9.01 0.09 -20.54
CA LEU A 252 -9.38 -0.84 -21.58
C LEU A 252 -9.57 -2.23 -20.99
N ARG A 253 -10.71 -2.85 -21.24
CA ARG A 253 -10.96 -4.25 -20.88
C ARG A 253 -10.49 -5.15 -22.01
N VAL A 254 -9.36 -5.80 -21.83
CA VAL A 254 -8.86 -6.84 -22.74
C VAL A 254 -9.65 -8.13 -22.46
N ARG A 255 -10.40 -8.60 -23.44
CA ARG A 255 -11.16 -9.85 -23.35
C ARG A 255 -10.56 -10.99 -24.18
N ASN A 256 -9.58 -10.68 -25.01
CA ASN A 256 -8.88 -11.62 -25.87
C ASN A 256 -7.45 -11.79 -25.38
N ALA A 257 -7.09 -13.01 -24.98
CA ALA A 257 -5.76 -13.33 -24.51
C ALA A 257 -4.68 -13.24 -25.64
N GLY A 258 -5.08 -13.27 -26.91
CA GLY A 258 -4.19 -13.16 -28.06
C GLY A 258 -3.98 -11.72 -28.55
N LEU A 259 -4.25 -10.70 -27.74
CA LEU A 259 -4.03 -9.30 -28.11
C LEU A 259 -2.54 -8.97 -28.28
N ILE A 260 -1.69 -9.61 -27.50
CA ILE A 260 -0.23 -9.41 -27.48
C ILE A 260 0.43 -10.76 -27.30
N ASP A 261 1.55 -10.96 -28.00
CA ASP A 261 2.37 -12.15 -27.85
C ASP A 261 3.10 -12.15 -26.50
N ASP A 262 3.22 -13.31 -25.88
CA ASP A 262 3.95 -13.47 -24.61
C ASP A 262 5.47 -13.45 -24.89
N THR A 263 6.05 -12.27 -24.85
CA THR A 263 7.51 -12.06 -24.97
C THR A 263 8.20 -11.98 -23.61
N LEU A 264 7.43 -11.99 -22.51
CA LEU A 264 7.93 -11.66 -21.17
C LEU A 264 8.16 -12.88 -20.26
N THR A 265 7.36 -13.93 -20.39
CA THR A 265 7.43 -15.10 -19.48
C THR A 265 8.80 -15.76 -19.50
N LEU A 266 9.36 -16.07 -20.66
CA LEU A 266 10.66 -16.74 -20.78
C LEU A 266 11.83 -15.92 -20.21
N PRO A 267 11.99 -14.63 -20.51
CA PRO A 267 13.03 -13.80 -19.89
C PRO A 267 12.91 -13.73 -18.37
N LEU A 268 11.69 -13.59 -17.81
CA LEU A 268 11.49 -13.54 -16.37
C LEU A 268 11.79 -14.87 -15.66
N GLN A 269 11.52 -16.01 -16.28
CA GLN A 269 11.86 -17.33 -15.72
C GLN A 269 13.37 -17.58 -15.63
N ARG A 270 14.19 -16.82 -16.35
CA ARG A 270 15.66 -16.95 -16.32
C ARG A 270 16.32 -16.08 -15.26
N VAL A 271 15.58 -15.13 -14.68
CA VAL A 271 16.05 -14.26 -13.59
C VAL A 271 15.98 -14.98 -12.26
#